data_2f56a4ba06765fc9b78a2a9d8ad22bf4
#
_entry.id   2f56a4ba06765fc9b78a2a9d8ad22bf4
#
_cell.length_a   1.000
_cell.length_b   1.000
_cell.length_c   1.000
_cell.angle_alpha   90.00
_cell.angle_beta   90.00
_cell.angle_gamma   90.00
#
_symmetry.space_group_name_H-M   'P 1'
#
loop_
_entity.id
_entity.type
_entity.pdbx_description
1 polymer ?
#
loop_
_entity_poly.entity_id
_entity_poly.type
_entity_poly.pdbx_seq_one_letter_code
_entity_poly.pdbx_strand_id
1 'polypeptide(L)'
;MNRKSISVLGGGSWGTVLAHLASLNGNKVTLWMRDEETAKEINQTHINHRYLPGLNLGSNIVATPHIEEVSDSDTIIFCIPSDAFREVSILAYKFIQESSYLITATKGVEKDGFSLMSNILEEYYPKNPIGVLSGPNLAEEIAN
;
A
#
# COMPACT_ATOMS: atom_id res chain seq x y z
N MET A 1 15.73 1.66 -17.13
CA MET A 1 15.44 1.67 -15.68
C MET A 1 15.10 0.24 -15.26
N ASN A 2 15.71 -0.25 -14.19
CA ASN A 2 15.28 -1.52 -13.61
C ASN A 2 13.85 -1.36 -13.06
N ARG A 3 12.93 -2.16 -13.56
CA ARG A 3 11.56 -2.22 -13.04
C ARG A 3 11.62 -2.72 -11.60
N LYS A 4 11.01 -1.99 -10.68
CA LYS A 4 10.86 -2.39 -9.28
C LYS A 4 9.53 -3.10 -9.09
N SER A 5 9.48 -3.97 -8.10
CA SER A 5 8.24 -4.54 -7.61
C SER A 5 7.79 -3.75 -6.38
N ILE A 6 6.60 -3.18 -6.43
CA ILE A 6 6.05 -2.33 -5.36
C ILE A 6 4.72 -2.91 -4.92
N SER A 7 4.55 -3.12 -3.63
CA SER A 7 3.25 -3.43 -3.04
C SER A 7 2.70 -2.24 -2.27
N VAL A 8 1.40 -1.98 -2.45
CA VAL A 8 0.65 -1.02 -1.65
C VAL A 8 -0.38 -1.78 -0.82
N LEU A 9 -0.26 -1.70 0.49
CA LEU A 9 -1.21 -2.29 1.44
C LEU A 9 -2.27 -1.26 1.78
N GLY A 10 -3.48 -1.46 1.25
CA GLY A 10 -4.63 -0.58 1.44
C GLY A 10 -5.19 -0.05 0.12
N GLY A 11 -6.36 -0.55 -0.27
CA GLY A 11 -7.08 -0.19 -1.50
C GLY A 11 -8.08 0.96 -1.34
N GLY A 12 -7.89 1.85 -0.36
CA GLY A 12 -8.65 3.09 -0.23
C GLY A 12 -8.21 4.14 -1.27
N SER A 13 -8.80 5.34 -1.23
CA SER A 13 -8.50 6.41 -2.20
C SER A 13 -7.00 6.71 -2.27
N TRP A 14 -6.35 6.94 -1.12
CA TRP A 14 -4.93 7.29 -1.07
C TRP A 14 -4.02 6.15 -1.54
N GLY A 15 -4.26 4.91 -1.08
CA GLY A 15 -3.48 3.76 -1.53
C GLY A 15 -3.63 3.47 -3.02
N THR A 16 -4.84 3.66 -3.57
CA THR A 16 -5.10 3.52 -5.01
C THR A 16 -4.32 4.56 -5.82
N VAL A 17 -4.25 5.81 -5.37
CA VAL A 17 -3.44 6.86 -6.02
C VAL A 17 -1.95 6.52 -5.96
N LEU A 18 -1.44 6.08 -4.81
CA LEU A 18 -0.02 5.69 -4.69
C LEU A 18 0.33 4.51 -5.60
N ALA A 19 -0.55 3.51 -5.70
CA ALA A 19 -0.40 2.40 -6.64
C ALA A 19 -0.37 2.90 -8.09
N HIS A 20 -1.28 3.82 -8.45
CA HIS A 20 -1.31 4.42 -9.78
C HIS A 20 -0.01 5.16 -10.11
N LEU A 21 0.44 6.07 -9.24
CA LEU A 21 1.68 6.81 -9.44
C LEU A 21 2.91 5.89 -9.57
N ALA A 22 2.98 4.85 -8.74
CA ALA A 22 4.04 3.85 -8.85
C ALA A 22 4.00 3.13 -10.21
N SER A 23 2.80 2.85 -10.73
CA SER A 23 2.60 2.19 -12.02
C SER A 23 3.02 3.05 -13.21
N LEU A 24 2.78 4.36 -13.15
CA LEU A 24 3.18 5.31 -14.21
C LEU A 24 4.68 5.34 -14.46
N ASN A 25 5.47 5.00 -13.44
CA ASN A 25 6.93 4.87 -13.55
C ASN A 25 7.38 3.49 -14.08
N GLY A 26 6.46 2.68 -14.60
CA GLY A 26 6.74 1.39 -15.21
C GLY A 26 7.01 0.25 -14.22
N ASN A 27 6.76 0.46 -12.93
CA ASN A 27 6.92 -0.58 -11.90
C ASN A 27 5.79 -1.61 -11.98
N LYS A 28 6.08 -2.85 -11.58
CA LYS A 28 5.05 -3.85 -11.28
C LYS A 28 4.43 -3.50 -9.94
N VAL A 29 3.11 -3.37 -9.85
CA VAL A 29 2.43 -2.94 -8.63
C VAL A 29 1.41 -3.98 -8.19
N THR A 30 1.52 -4.40 -6.93
CA THR A 30 0.51 -5.20 -6.23
C THR A 30 -0.27 -4.28 -5.29
N LEU A 31 -1.59 -4.20 -5.46
CA LEU A 31 -2.48 -3.43 -4.60
C LEU A 31 -3.27 -4.40 -3.72
N TRP A 32 -2.83 -4.55 -2.47
CA TRP A 32 -3.52 -5.41 -1.52
C TRP A 32 -4.70 -4.71 -0.87
N MET A 33 -5.82 -5.42 -0.77
CA MET A 33 -7.03 -4.99 -0.06
C MET A 33 -7.80 -6.17 0.49
N ARG A 34 -8.60 -5.98 1.54
CA ARG A 34 -9.39 -7.06 2.15
C ARG A 34 -10.58 -7.49 1.30
N ASP A 35 -11.14 -6.57 0.53
CA ASP A 35 -12.34 -6.78 -0.25
C ASP A 35 -12.01 -7.46 -1.60
N GLU A 36 -12.35 -8.75 -1.70
CA GLU A 36 -12.08 -9.56 -2.88
C GLU A 36 -12.87 -9.09 -4.11
N GLU A 37 -14.10 -8.64 -3.93
CA GLU A 37 -14.94 -8.20 -5.05
C GLU A 37 -14.40 -6.90 -5.66
N THR A 38 -13.97 -5.96 -4.82
CA THR A 38 -13.30 -4.73 -5.30
C THR A 38 -11.97 -5.07 -6.01
N ALA A 39 -11.20 -6.03 -5.49
CA ALA A 39 -9.96 -6.45 -6.16
C ALA A 39 -10.23 -7.06 -7.55
N LYS A 40 -11.24 -7.92 -7.67
CA LYS A 40 -11.67 -8.48 -8.96
C LYS A 40 -12.13 -7.40 -9.94
N GLU A 41 -12.92 -6.46 -9.46
CA GLU A 41 -13.41 -5.33 -10.26
C GLU A 41 -12.24 -4.50 -10.82
N ILE A 42 -11.28 -4.13 -9.97
CA ILE A 42 -10.08 -3.39 -10.40
C ILE A 42 -9.31 -4.15 -11.48
N ASN A 43 -9.12 -5.46 -11.31
CA ASN A 43 -8.40 -6.27 -12.30
C ASN A 43 -9.13 -6.38 -13.64
N GLN A 44 -10.46 -6.28 -13.65
CA GLN A 44 -11.27 -6.34 -14.87
C GLN A 44 -11.43 -4.99 -15.56
N THR A 45 -11.64 -3.93 -14.78
CA THR A 45 -12.03 -2.61 -15.30
C THR A 45 -10.89 -1.59 -15.28
N HIS A 46 -9.84 -1.84 -14.52
CA HIS A 46 -8.78 -0.89 -14.19
C HIS A 46 -9.31 0.39 -13.51
N ILE A 47 -10.42 0.28 -12.78
CA ILE A 47 -11.00 1.39 -12.02
C ILE A 47 -11.37 0.89 -10.62
N ASN A 48 -11.04 1.68 -9.60
CA ASN A 48 -11.54 1.47 -8.25
C ASN A 48 -12.82 2.32 -8.07
N HIS A 49 -13.96 1.79 -8.51
CA HIS A 49 -15.23 2.53 -8.50
C HIS A 49 -15.68 2.95 -7.10
N ARG A 50 -15.30 2.18 -6.08
CA ARG A 50 -15.68 2.47 -4.69
C ARG A 50 -14.98 3.68 -4.12
N TYR A 51 -13.70 3.85 -4.41
CA TYR A 51 -12.85 4.83 -3.74
C TYR A 51 -12.29 5.92 -4.67
N LEU A 52 -12.22 5.67 -5.97
CA LEU A 52 -11.62 6.60 -6.93
C LEU A 52 -12.20 6.37 -8.35
N PRO A 53 -13.52 6.59 -8.54
CA PRO A 53 -14.22 6.19 -9.76
C PRO A 53 -13.78 6.96 -11.02
N GLY A 54 -13.12 8.10 -10.87
CA GLY A 54 -12.67 8.94 -12.00
C GLY A 54 -11.28 8.61 -12.53
N LEU A 55 -10.56 7.64 -11.95
CA LEU A 55 -9.18 7.36 -12.32
C LEU A 55 -9.04 6.01 -13.02
N ASN A 56 -8.51 6.02 -14.25
CA ASN A 56 -8.08 4.80 -14.95
C ASN A 56 -6.70 4.39 -14.45
N LEU A 57 -6.63 3.22 -13.83
CA LEU A 57 -5.41 2.68 -13.26
C LEU A 57 -4.50 2.06 -14.35
N GLY A 58 -3.20 2.06 -14.11
CA GLY A 58 -2.25 1.42 -15.01
C GLY A 58 -2.47 -0.09 -15.12
N SER A 59 -2.31 -0.65 -16.31
CA SER A 59 -2.48 -2.09 -16.58
C SER A 59 -1.42 -2.99 -15.89
N ASN A 60 -0.40 -2.40 -15.31
CA ASN A 60 0.64 -3.06 -14.52
C ASN A 60 0.34 -3.10 -13.01
N ILE A 61 -0.89 -2.74 -12.63
CA ILE A 61 -1.42 -2.92 -11.27
C ILE A 61 -2.23 -4.21 -11.23
N VAL A 62 -1.94 -5.05 -10.24
CA VAL A 62 -2.73 -6.23 -9.89
C VAL A 62 -3.29 -6.03 -8.49
N ALA A 63 -4.60 -6.05 -8.34
CA ALA A 63 -5.28 -5.99 -7.05
C ALA A 63 -5.52 -7.39 -6.50
N THR A 64 -5.32 -7.59 -5.19
CA THR A 64 -5.44 -8.92 -4.56
C THR A 64 -5.87 -8.83 -3.09
N PRO A 65 -6.66 -9.80 -2.58
CA PRO A 65 -6.92 -9.97 -1.17
C PRO A 65 -5.85 -10.83 -0.47
N HIS A 66 -4.91 -11.41 -1.21
CA HIS A 66 -3.90 -12.34 -0.71
C HIS A 66 -2.63 -11.59 -0.26
N ILE A 67 -2.42 -11.50 1.06
CA ILE A 67 -1.29 -10.74 1.62
C ILE A 67 0.07 -11.35 1.26
N GLU A 68 0.14 -12.66 1.03
CA GLU A 68 1.34 -13.37 0.64
C GLU A 68 1.94 -12.89 -0.69
N GLU A 69 1.16 -12.25 -1.55
CA GLU A 69 1.62 -11.72 -2.84
C GLU A 69 2.56 -10.51 -2.71
N VAL A 70 2.75 -9.98 -1.49
CA VAL A 70 3.76 -8.93 -1.23
C VAL A 70 5.20 -9.47 -1.13
N SER A 71 5.39 -10.79 -1.12
CA SER A 71 6.68 -11.44 -0.82
C SER A 71 7.83 -11.06 -1.75
N ASP A 72 7.54 -10.73 -3.01
CA ASP A 72 8.56 -10.37 -4.01
C ASP A 72 8.74 -8.85 -4.19
N SER A 73 8.28 -8.06 -3.21
CA SER A 73 8.30 -6.60 -3.36
C SER A 73 9.60 -5.98 -2.86
N ASP A 74 10.23 -5.17 -3.70
CA ASP A 74 11.38 -4.32 -3.32
C ASP A 74 10.97 -3.21 -2.33
N THR A 75 9.74 -2.72 -2.48
CA THR A 75 9.16 -1.64 -1.65
C THR A 75 7.72 -1.96 -1.29
N ILE A 76 7.38 -1.77 -0.04
CA ILE A 76 6.03 -1.97 0.48
C ILE A 76 5.54 -0.69 1.15
N ILE A 77 4.41 -0.18 0.66
CA ILE A 77 3.80 1.06 1.14
C ILE A 77 2.56 0.69 1.96
N PHE A 78 2.58 1.02 3.23
CA PHE A 78 1.44 0.84 4.13
C PHE A 78 0.53 2.06 4.06
N CYS A 79 -0.69 1.87 3.58
CA CYS A 79 -1.68 2.93 3.37
C CYS A 79 -3.06 2.47 3.88
N ILE A 80 -3.09 2.01 5.10
CA ILE A 80 -4.25 1.42 5.80
C ILE A 80 -4.67 2.32 6.96
N PRO A 81 -5.93 2.26 7.42
CA PRO A 81 -6.35 3.00 8.61
C PRO A 81 -5.46 2.71 9.82
N SER A 82 -5.20 3.73 10.65
CA SER A 82 -4.29 3.61 11.80
C SER A 82 -4.73 2.58 12.84
N ASP A 83 -6.04 2.35 12.97
CA ASP A 83 -6.63 1.34 13.87
C ASP A 83 -6.41 -0.10 13.40
N ALA A 84 -6.18 -0.31 12.11
CA ALA A 84 -5.87 -1.62 11.53
C ALA A 84 -4.36 -1.82 11.26
N PHE A 85 -3.53 -0.80 11.48
CA PHE A 85 -2.14 -0.80 11.05
C PHE A 85 -1.31 -1.92 11.68
N ARG A 86 -1.39 -2.08 12.99
CA ARG A 86 -0.67 -3.14 13.73
C ARG A 86 -1.10 -4.52 13.29
N GLU A 87 -2.40 -4.77 13.16
CA GLU A 87 -2.93 -6.05 12.70
C GLU A 87 -2.39 -6.44 11.32
N VAL A 88 -2.42 -5.50 10.36
CA VAL A 88 -1.90 -5.77 9.01
C VAL A 88 -0.38 -5.90 8.99
N SER A 89 0.34 -5.15 9.83
CA SER A 89 1.78 -5.31 9.98
C SER A 89 2.14 -6.71 10.47
N ILE A 90 1.42 -7.25 11.45
CA ILE A 90 1.60 -8.63 11.92
C ILE A 90 1.26 -9.65 10.84
N LEU A 91 0.14 -9.44 10.13
CA LEU A 91 -0.31 -10.34 9.06
C LEU A 91 0.72 -10.46 7.93
N ALA A 92 1.33 -9.34 7.54
CA ALA A 92 2.31 -9.27 6.47
C ALA A 92 3.72 -9.75 6.87
N TYR A 93 4.03 -9.80 8.17
CA TYR A 93 5.38 -9.99 8.70
C TYR A 93 6.15 -11.14 8.07
N LYS A 94 5.54 -12.32 7.98
CA LYS A 94 6.21 -13.54 7.50
C LYS A 94 6.46 -13.55 5.99
N PHE A 95 5.89 -12.63 5.25
CA PHE A 95 6.01 -12.54 3.79
C PHE A 95 6.96 -11.43 3.34
N ILE A 96 7.29 -10.47 4.21
CA ILE A 96 8.14 -9.33 3.88
C ILE A 96 9.61 -9.71 4.04
N GLN A 97 10.40 -9.48 3.00
CA GLN A 97 11.85 -9.73 3.03
C GLN A 97 12.57 -8.65 3.84
N GLU A 98 13.64 -9.03 4.56
CA GLU A 98 14.46 -8.08 5.34
C GLU A 98 15.13 -6.98 4.47
N SER A 99 15.26 -7.21 3.17
CA SER A 99 15.83 -6.26 2.21
C SER A 99 14.82 -5.26 1.66
N SER A 100 13.50 -5.47 1.87
CA SER A 100 12.46 -4.59 1.35
C SER A 100 12.43 -3.26 2.08
N TYR A 101 12.21 -2.17 1.34
CA TYR A 101 11.94 -0.85 1.90
C TYR A 101 10.50 -0.78 2.37
N LEU A 102 10.27 -0.35 3.60
CA LEU A 102 8.94 -0.18 4.15
C LEU A 102 8.63 1.31 4.28
N ILE A 103 7.50 1.73 3.72
CA ILE A 103 7.07 3.13 3.76
C ILE A 103 5.68 3.18 4.39
N THR A 104 5.52 3.95 5.45
CA THR A 104 4.19 4.27 5.94
C THR A 104 3.68 5.56 5.31
N ALA A 105 2.50 5.48 4.69
CA ALA A 105 1.73 6.61 4.18
C ALA A 105 0.40 6.77 4.95
N THR A 106 0.23 6.01 6.02
CA THR A 106 -0.94 6.04 6.90
C THR A 106 -0.92 7.31 7.74
N LYS A 107 -2.07 8.00 7.78
CA LYS A 107 -2.29 9.18 8.61
C LYS A 107 -2.74 8.77 10.02
N GLY A 108 -2.30 9.51 11.02
CA GLY A 108 -2.70 9.32 12.41
C GLY A 108 -1.68 8.58 13.26
N VAL A 109 -2.11 8.24 14.46
CA VAL A 109 -1.35 7.49 15.48
C VAL A 109 -2.20 6.33 15.96
N GLU A 110 -1.56 5.34 16.57
CA GLU A 110 -2.26 4.22 17.19
C GLU A 110 -3.11 4.73 18.37
N LYS A 111 -4.33 4.23 18.49
CA LYS A 111 -5.30 4.65 19.51
C LYS A 111 -4.82 4.32 20.92
N ASP A 112 -4.32 3.10 21.10
CA ASP A 112 -3.86 2.60 22.38
C ASP A 112 -2.33 2.73 22.45
N GLY A 113 -1.83 3.72 23.20
CA GLY A 113 -0.40 3.97 23.37
C GLY A 113 0.19 5.09 22.51
N PHE A 114 -0.58 5.69 21.61
CA PHE A 114 -0.18 6.83 20.77
C PHE A 114 1.10 6.61 19.94
N SER A 115 1.39 5.35 19.57
CA SER A 115 2.55 5.01 18.74
C SER A 115 2.41 5.59 17.34
N LEU A 116 3.49 6.13 16.81
CA LEU A 116 3.57 6.48 15.39
C LEU A 116 3.57 5.20 14.54
N MET A 117 3.04 5.29 13.33
CA MET A 117 3.03 4.14 12.42
C MET A 117 4.44 3.64 12.08
N SER A 118 5.42 4.54 12.02
CA SER A 118 6.84 4.17 11.85
C SER A 118 7.38 3.36 13.02
N ASN A 119 7.00 3.70 14.26
CA ASN A 119 7.43 2.95 15.44
C ASN A 119 6.86 1.53 15.45
N ILE A 120 5.61 1.36 14.97
CA ILE A 120 5.01 0.03 14.80
C ILE A 120 5.79 -0.79 13.76
N LEU A 121 6.19 -0.17 12.65
CA LEU A 121 7.04 -0.86 11.67
C LEU A 121 8.40 -1.23 12.26
N GLU A 122 9.06 -0.34 13.01
CA GLU A 122 10.34 -0.62 13.68
C GLU A 122 10.22 -1.79 14.68
N GLU A 123 9.10 -1.90 15.37
CA GLU A 123 8.83 -2.97 16.33
C GLU A 123 8.81 -4.36 15.65
N TYR A 124 8.13 -4.48 14.50
CA TYR A 124 7.97 -5.74 13.79
C TYR A 124 9.06 -6.02 12.75
N TYR A 125 9.66 -4.98 12.19
CA TYR A 125 10.62 -5.06 11.08
C TYR A 125 11.93 -4.35 11.39
N PRO A 126 12.64 -4.75 12.46
CA PRO A 126 13.82 -4.01 12.96
C PRO A 126 15.01 -4.00 12.00
N LYS A 127 14.99 -4.84 10.96
CA LYS A 127 16.07 -4.92 9.96
C LYS A 127 15.76 -4.20 8.66
N ASN A 128 14.50 -3.84 8.44
CA ASN A 128 14.07 -3.21 7.19
C ASN A 128 14.35 -1.71 7.22
N PRO A 129 14.76 -1.10 6.09
CA PRO A 129 14.77 0.35 5.96
C PRO A 129 13.33 0.89 6.01
N ILE A 130 13.07 1.85 6.89
CA ILE A 130 11.74 2.42 7.10
C ILE A 130 11.72 3.88 6.70
N GLY A 131 10.70 4.28 5.95
CA GLY A 131 10.43 5.64 5.53
C GLY A 131 9.00 6.08 5.90
N VAL A 132 8.78 7.39 5.91
CA VAL A 132 7.47 8.01 6.15
C VAL A 132 7.13 8.93 4.99
N LEU A 133 5.97 8.72 4.39
CA LEU A 133 5.37 9.62 3.42
C LEU A 133 4.24 10.39 4.11
N SER A 134 4.44 11.67 4.37
CA SER A 134 3.50 12.53 5.08
C SER A 134 3.33 13.86 4.37
N GLY A 135 2.19 14.52 4.58
CA GLY A 135 1.88 15.84 4.03
C GLY A 135 0.38 16.05 3.83
N PRO A 136 -0.03 17.23 3.34
CA PRO A 136 -1.41 17.54 3.01
C PRO A 136 -1.81 16.89 1.68
N ASN A 137 -1.88 15.55 1.67
CA ASN A 137 -2.16 14.77 0.46
C ASN A 137 -3.67 14.57 0.29
N LEU A 138 -4.25 15.23 -0.70
CA LEU A 138 -5.60 14.98 -1.17
C LEU A 138 -5.53 14.03 -2.38
N ALA A 139 -6.08 12.83 -2.23
CA ALA A 139 -5.97 11.77 -3.24
C ALA A 139 -6.47 12.22 -4.62
N GLU A 140 -7.62 12.89 -4.68
CA GLU A 140 -8.22 13.37 -5.93
C GLU A 140 -7.39 14.46 -6.63
N GLU A 141 -6.70 15.32 -5.88
CA GLU A 141 -5.83 16.35 -6.44
C GLU A 141 -4.53 15.79 -6.99
N ILE A 142 -4.02 14.74 -6.36
CA ILE A 142 -2.76 14.12 -6.77
C ILE A 142 -2.97 13.15 -7.94
N ALA A 143 -4.19 12.62 -8.10
CA ALA A 143 -4.53 11.72 -9.19
C ALA A 143 -4.64 12.41 -10.57
N ASN A 144 -4.85 13.74 -10.59
CA ASN A 144 -4.97 14.57 -11.79
C ASN A 144 -3.69 15.38 -12.04
#